data_cee8e7da79ead6f8860841e2c0d1846b
#
_entry.id   cee8e7da79ead6f8860841e2c0d1846b
#
_cell.length_a   1.000
_cell.length_b   1.000
_cell.length_c   1.000
_cell.angle_alpha   90.00
_cell.angle_beta   90.00
_cell.angle_gamma   90.00
#
_symmetry.space_group_name_H-M   'P 1'
#
loop_
_entity.id
_entity.type
_entity.pdbx_description
1 polymer ?
#
loop_
_entity_poly.entity_id
_entity_poly.type
_entity_poly.pdbx_seq_one_letter_code
_entity_poly.pdbx_strand_id
1 'polypeptide(L)'
;MKRVKMEKIRRLRVLFFYSDKAYLYVEIPEKDDQIYQVRYGISGVNEEFSDQIPLFWRGANLNLLDVTIDEKGVFCPSFIVLEPDYLMDISSLAECYRDYGSHPGNYFMSRLMPIENARPLLLGNIANLFLDEWIYADGHLPDYRATMQKAFRQYPVELAACEDLLDAQKEKAFFDDCRMHFDHLSDTVQHTFDEAVYRLDKSDAVLEPSYICEPLGIQGRLDYMQRDMSCFIEMKSGKADEYSDKNKVLPKENNRVQMLLYMAVLEFSMNCPHEKQRPYLLYTRYPLLYPARTTWAQVRKVIALRNRIVASEYGAQMHNHESYTE
;
A
#
# COMPACT_ATOMS: atom_id res chain seq x y z
N MET A 1 -18.63 37.83 10.58
CA MET A 1 -18.59 36.47 11.16
C MET A 1 -17.13 36.11 11.48
N LYS A 2 -16.75 36.02 12.75
CA LYS A 2 -15.43 35.52 13.14
C LYS A 2 -15.38 34.04 12.77
N ARG A 3 -14.44 33.64 11.88
CA ARG A 3 -14.12 32.24 11.67
C ARG A 3 -13.60 31.70 13.02
N VAL A 4 -14.41 30.89 13.70
CA VAL A 4 -13.94 30.11 14.84
C VAL A 4 -12.84 29.19 14.26
N LYS A 5 -11.63 29.34 14.80
CA LYS A 5 -10.48 28.50 14.41
C LYS A 5 -10.77 27.14 15.02
N MET A 6 -11.32 26.20 14.23
CA MET A 6 -11.50 24.81 14.68
C MET A 6 -10.12 24.25 15.02
N GLU A 7 -10.00 23.72 16.21
CA GLU A 7 -8.78 23.03 16.64
C GLU A 7 -8.67 21.74 15.81
N LYS A 8 -7.52 21.53 15.19
CA LYS A 8 -7.26 20.34 14.38
C LYS A 8 -6.20 19.49 15.07
N ILE A 9 -6.57 18.24 15.40
CA ILE A 9 -5.66 17.27 16.02
C ILE A 9 -5.27 16.28 14.91
N ARG A 10 -3.97 16.16 14.63
CA ARG A 10 -3.47 15.26 13.58
C ARG A 10 -3.72 13.81 13.90
N ARG A 11 -3.54 13.43 15.17
CA ARG A 11 -3.75 12.06 15.65
C ARG A 11 -4.19 12.07 17.11
N LEU A 12 -5.18 11.25 17.42
CA LEU A 12 -5.64 11.00 18.77
C LEU A 12 -5.84 9.49 18.97
N ARG A 13 -5.15 8.91 19.94
CA ARG A 13 -5.35 7.51 20.32
C ARG A 13 -6.40 7.43 21.42
N VAL A 14 -7.35 6.52 21.27
CA VAL A 14 -8.49 6.36 22.18
C VAL A 14 -8.85 4.89 22.34
N LEU A 15 -9.58 4.57 23.41
CA LEU A 15 -10.20 3.26 23.63
C LEU A 15 -11.69 3.34 23.30
N PHE A 16 -12.15 2.38 22.51
CA PHE A 16 -13.57 2.26 22.18
C PHE A 16 -14.36 1.75 23.38
N PHE A 17 -15.48 2.42 23.70
CA PHE A 17 -16.35 2.03 24.79
C PHE A 17 -17.67 1.41 24.27
N TYR A 18 -18.45 2.15 23.50
CA TYR A 18 -19.61 1.68 22.76
C TYR A 18 -19.97 2.64 21.61
N SER A 19 -20.99 2.29 20.81
CA SER A 19 -21.47 3.15 19.74
C SER A 19 -22.99 3.17 19.68
N ASP A 20 -23.54 4.24 19.13
CA ASP A 20 -24.93 4.32 18.67
C ASP A 20 -24.98 4.54 17.15
N LYS A 21 -26.11 4.97 16.60
CA LYS A 21 -26.30 5.16 15.14
C LYS A 21 -25.48 6.32 14.53
N ALA A 22 -24.91 7.20 15.34
CA ALA A 22 -24.24 8.43 14.87
C ALA A 22 -22.89 8.69 15.52
N TYR A 23 -22.64 8.11 16.69
CA TYR A 23 -21.47 8.41 17.51
C TYR A 23 -20.77 7.15 18.00
N LEU A 24 -19.44 7.22 18.05
CA LEU A 24 -18.63 6.37 18.93
C LEU A 24 -18.46 7.12 20.26
N TYR A 25 -18.42 6.35 21.31
CA TYR A 25 -18.11 6.81 22.67
C TYR A 25 -16.76 6.21 23.03
N VAL A 26 -15.81 7.05 23.35
CA VAL A 26 -14.40 6.67 23.51
C VAL A 26 -13.81 7.27 24.78
N GLU A 27 -12.81 6.60 25.31
CA GLU A 27 -11.97 7.08 26.42
C GLU A 27 -10.59 7.48 25.88
N ILE A 28 -10.02 8.56 26.39
CA ILE A 28 -8.64 8.95 26.10
C ILE A 28 -7.77 8.37 27.21
N PRO A 29 -6.82 7.48 26.90
CA PRO A 29 -5.89 6.97 27.91
C PRO A 29 -5.21 8.13 28.66
N GLU A 30 -5.01 8.01 29.96
CA GLU A 30 -4.34 8.99 30.82
C GLU A 30 -5.13 10.29 31.09
N LYS A 31 -6.32 10.47 30.54
CA LYS A 31 -7.25 11.52 30.96
C LYS A 31 -8.35 10.87 31.80
N ASP A 32 -8.72 11.59 32.88
CA ASP A 32 -9.79 11.19 33.81
C ASP A 32 -10.93 10.49 33.08
N ASP A 33 -11.62 9.55 33.74
CA ASP A 33 -12.70 8.67 33.24
C ASP A 33 -13.80 9.35 32.40
N GLN A 34 -13.42 10.32 31.59
CA GLN A 34 -14.32 11.09 30.73
C GLN A 34 -14.54 10.38 29.39
N ILE A 35 -15.82 10.17 29.07
CA ILE A 35 -16.23 9.65 27.77
C ILE A 35 -16.41 10.79 26.77
N TYR A 36 -15.79 10.67 25.61
CA TYR A 36 -15.86 11.62 24.51
C TYR A 36 -16.71 11.07 23.37
N GLN A 37 -17.40 11.97 22.68
CA GLN A 37 -18.18 11.63 21.50
C GLN A 37 -17.36 11.81 20.21
N VAL A 38 -17.39 10.83 19.33
CA VAL A 38 -16.75 10.84 18.01
C VAL A 38 -17.82 10.63 16.96
N ARG A 39 -18.03 11.59 16.09
CA ARG A 39 -19.01 11.50 15.02
C ARG A 39 -18.45 10.73 13.83
N TYR A 40 -19.21 9.74 13.35
CA TYR A 40 -18.89 8.95 12.15
C TYR A 40 -20.05 8.99 11.14
N GLY A 41 -19.84 8.41 9.95
CA GLY A 41 -20.87 8.36 8.90
C GLY A 41 -21.13 9.72 8.25
N ILE A 42 -20.19 10.66 8.34
CA ILE A 42 -20.31 11.98 7.72
C ILE A 42 -19.91 11.87 6.24
N SER A 43 -20.87 12.19 5.35
CA SER A 43 -20.64 12.13 3.91
C SER A 43 -19.45 13.01 3.48
N GLY A 44 -18.57 12.44 2.66
CA GLY A 44 -17.35 13.10 2.19
C GLY A 44 -16.22 13.22 3.23
N VAL A 45 -16.45 12.81 4.48
CA VAL A 45 -15.45 12.91 5.56
C VAL A 45 -15.01 11.54 6.06
N ASN A 46 -15.96 10.70 6.52
CA ASN A 46 -15.66 9.41 7.14
C ASN A 46 -16.80 8.38 7.01
N GLU A 47 -17.65 8.55 6.02
CA GLU A 47 -18.79 7.65 5.76
C GLU A 47 -18.35 6.20 5.49
N GLU A 48 -17.15 6.01 4.96
CA GLU A 48 -16.59 4.71 4.63
C GLU A 48 -16.38 3.79 5.85
N PHE A 49 -16.36 4.37 7.05
CA PHE A 49 -16.15 3.62 8.29
C PHE A 49 -17.45 3.13 8.96
N SER A 50 -18.62 3.53 8.46
CA SER A 50 -19.91 3.21 9.11
C SER A 50 -20.16 1.72 9.28
N ASP A 51 -19.84 0.92 8.27
CA ASP A 51 -20.14 -0.53 8.25
C ASP A 51 -19.27 -1.36 9.19
N GLN A 52 -18.11 -0.82 9.64
CA GLN A 52 -17.20 -1.55 10.53
C GLN A 52 -17.46 -1.26 12.00
N ILE A 53 -18.08 -0.15 12.34
CA ILE A 53 -18.32 0.25 13.73
C ILE A 53 -19.01 -0.83 14.56
N PRO A 54 -20.03 -1.55 14.05
CA PRO A 54 -20.67 -2.64 14.79
C PRO A 54 -19.75 -3.83 15.09
N LEU A 55 -18.58 -3.91 14.43
CA LEU A 55 -17.58 -4.97 14.64
C LEU A 55 -16.59 -4.64 15.76
N PHE A 56 -16.60 -3.40 16.28
CA PHE A 56 -15.67 -2.99 17.31
C PHE A 56 -16.09 -3.54 18.67
N TRP A 57 -15.12 -3.90 19.51
CA TRP A 57 -15.34 -4.40 20.86
C TRP A 57 -14.88 -3.40 21.92
N ARG A 58 -15.48 -3.46 23.09
CA ARG A 58 -15.13 -2.59 24.20
C ARG A 58 -13.65 -2.76 24.57
N GLY A 59 -12.93 -1.66 24.70
CA GLY A 59 -11.50 -1.63 24.98
C GLY A 59 -10.61 -1.75 23.75
N ALA A 60 -11.19 -1.85 22.53
CA ALA A 60 -10.42 -1.80 21.28
C ALA A 60 -9.65 -0.47 21.17
N ASN A 61 -8.39 -0.54 20.75
CA ASN A 61 -7.60 0.65 20.45
C ASN A 61 -8.02 1.26 19.13
N LEU A 62 -8.23 2.57 19.11
CA LEU A 62 -8.50 3.31 17.88
C LEU A 62 -7.50 4.45 17.71
N ASN A 63 -7.01 4.64 16.49
CA ASN A 63 -6.44 5.92 16.07
C ASN A 63 -7.51 6.73 15.32
N LEU A 64 -7.74 7.93 15.78
CA LEU A 64 -8.52 8.95 15.10
C LEU A 64 -7.55 9.91 14.41
N LEU A 65 -7.62 10.07 13.09
CA LEU A 65 -6.69 10.93 12.35
C LEU A 65 -7.40 12.10 11.73
N ASP A 66 -6.66 13.22 11.64
CA ASP A 66 -7.15 14.50 11.13
C ASP A 66 -8.48 14.91 11.76
N VAL A 67 -8.48 14.94 13.10
CA VAL A 67 -9.67 15.21 13.93
C VAL A 67 -9.94 16.70 13.97
N THR A 68 -11.16 17.10 13.63
CA THR A 68 -11.69 18.43 13.92
C THR A 68 -12.64 18.33 15.12
N ILE A 69 -12.67 19.40 15.95
CA ILE A 69 -13.55 19.46 17.11
C ILE A 69 -14.64 20.49 16.81
N ASP A 70 -15.90 20.09 16.94
CA ASP A 70 -17.02 21.00 16.75
C ASP A 70 -17.26 21.89 17.99
N GLU A 71 -18.22 22.83 17.90
CA GLU A 71 -18.55 23.78 18.97
C GLU A 71 -19.09 23.09 20.25
N LYS A 72 -19.51 21.82 20.15
CA LYS A 72 -20.00 21.02 21.27
C LYS A 72 -18.94 20.11 21.88
N GLY A 73 -17.69 20.17 21.36
CA GLY A 73 -16.60 19.30 21.80
C GLY A 73 -16.63 17.91 21.19
N VAL A 74 -17.44 17.67 20.14
CA VAL A 74 -17.51 16.39 19.46
C VAL A 74 -16.34 16.24 18.47
N PHE A 75 -15.66 15.12 18.50
CA PHE A 75 -14.58 14.81 17.59
C PHE A 75 -15.12 14.35 16.23
N CYS A 76 -14.59 14.91 15.15
CA CYS A 76 -14.92 14.55 13.78
C CYS A 76 -13.64 14.14 13.04
N PRO A 77 -13.22 12.88 13.10
CA PRO A 77 -12.02 12.41 12.43
C PRO A 77 -12.26 12.16 10.93
N SER A 78 -11.19 12.29 10.13
CA SER A 78 -11.20 11.84 8.73
C SER A 78 -10.93 10.34 8.60
N PHE A 79 -10.20 9.74 9.53
CA PHE A 79 -9.92 8.31 9.58
C PHE A 79 -10.20 7.74 10.97
N ILE A 80 -10.71 6.51 10.99
CA ILE A 80 -10.91 5.70 12.19
C ILE A 80 -10.17 4.38 11.93
N VAL A 81 -9.09 4.13 12.67
CA VAL A 81 -8.22 2.96 12.48
C VAL A 81 -8.33 2.05 13.70
N LEU A 82 -8.84 0.84 13.51
CA LEU A 82 -9.00 -0.17 14.54
C LEU A 82 -7.67 -0.89 14.78
N GLU A 83 -7.29 -1.07 16.06
CA GLU A 83 -6.05 -1.76 16.48
C GLU A 83 -4.85 -1.38 15.59
N PRO A 84 -4.41 -0.12 15.67
CA PRO A 84 -3.37 0.40 14.78
C PRO A 84 -2.01 -0.27 14.97
N ASP A 85 -1.77 -0.92 16.12
CA ASP A 85 -0.55 -1.67 16.38
C ASP A 85 -0.51 -3.01 15.62
N TYR A 86 -1.65 -3.48 15.10
CA TYR A 86 -1.72 -4.60 14.19
C TYR A 86 -1.34 -4.12 12.78
N LEU A 87 -0.05 -4.27 12.44
CA LEU A 87 0.49 -3.81 11.17
C LEU A 87 0.17 -4.79 10.06
N MET A 88 -0.63 -4.35 9.08
CA MET A 88 -0.92 -5.13 7.89
C MET A 88 -0.01 -4.73 6.74
N ASP A 89 0.46 -5.72 5.98
CA ASP A 89 1.26 -5.49 4.79
C ASP A 89 0.43 -4.83 3.68
N ILE A 90 0.98 -3.78 3.07
CA ILE A 90 0.34 -2.99 2.02
C ILE A 90 0.00 -3.84 0.80
N SER A 91 0.92 -4.73 0.38
CA SER A 91 0.71 -5.61 -0.77
C SER A 91 -0.43 -6.58 -0.50
N SER A 92 -0.50 -7.15 0.71
CA SER A 92 -1.58 -8.05 1.12
C SER A 92 -2.95 -7.36 1.15
N LEU A 93 -3.01 -6.09 1.58
CA LEU A 93 -4.25 -5.30 1.52
C LEU A 93 -4.65 -4.98 0.08
N ALA A 94 -3.68 -4.62 -0.76
CA ALA A 94 -3.92 -4.32 -2.16
C ALA A 94 -4.48 -5.54 -2.90
N GLU A 95 -3.98 -6.76 -2.61
CA GLU A 95 -4.47 -8.01 -3.20
C GLU A 95 -5.94 -8.34 -2.85
N CYS A 96 -6.53 -7.66 -1.86
CA CYS A 96 -7.98 -7.76 -1.60
C CYS A 96 -8.84 -7.10 -2.69
N TYR A 97 -8.25 -6.26 -3.53
CA TYR A 97 -8.91 -5.56 -4.62
C TYR A 97 -8.73 -6.29 -5.94
N ARG A 98 -9.85 -6.59 -6.59
CA ARG A 98 -9.91 -7.29 -7.90
C ARG A 98 -10.82 -6.50 -8.82
N ASP A 99 -10.83 -6.81 -10.11
CA ASP A 99 -11.65 -6.14 -11.12
C ASP A 99 -13.15 -6.20 -10.81
N TYR A 100 -13.57 -7.24 -10.07
CA TYR A 100 -14.95 -7.44 -9.63
C TYR A 100 -15.26 -6.84 -8.26
N GLY A 101 -14.34 -6.08 -7.66
CA GLY A 101 -14.51 -5.41 -6.38
C GLY A 101 -13.55 -5.87 -5.29
N SER A 102 -13.78 -5.39 -4.07
CA SER A 102 -12.94 -5.68 -2.91
C SER A 102 -13.69 -6.50 -1.86
N HIS A 103 -13.00 -7.48 -1.27
CA HIS A 103 -13.56 -8.29 -0.20
C HIS A 103 -12.49 -8.68 0.84
N PRO A 104 -12.79 -8.56 2.17
CA PRO A 104 -11.84 -8.95 3.22
C PRO A 104 -11.45 -10.42 3.18
N GLY A 105 -12.34 -11.30 2.71
CA GLY A 105 -12.07 -12.73 2.53
C GLY A 105 -10.91 -13.04 1.59
N ASN A 106 -10.60 -12.15 0.63
CA ASN A 106 -9.46 -12.31 -0.27
C ASN A 106 -8.13 -12.31 0.50
N TYR A 107 -8.05 -11.56 1.61
CA TYR A 107 -6.88 -11.58 2.49
C TYR A 107 -6.62 -12.94 3.10
N PHE A 108 -7.66 -13.58 3.63
CA PHE A 108 -7.55 -14.92 4.24
C PHE A 108 -7.28 -15.98 3.19
N MET A 109 -7.97 -15.91 2.05
CA MET A 109 -7.78 -16.85 0.95
C MET A 109 -6.36 -16.81 0.41
N SER A 110 -5.77 -15.63 0.21
CA SER A 110 -4.39 -15.50 -0.31
C SER A 110 -3.35 -16.10 0.63
N ARG A 111 -3.61 -16.16 1.94
CA ARG A 111 -2.71 -16.78 2.94
C ARG A 111 -2.85 -18.29 3.04
N LEU A 112 -4.00 -18.83 2.66
CA LEU A 112 -4.30 -20.26 2.74
C LEU A 112 -3.99 -20.98 1.42
N MET A 113 -3.97 -20.25 0.30
CA MET A 113 -3.69 -20.83 -1.01
C MET A 113 -2.18 -21.04 -1.18
N PRO A 114 -1.75 -22.20 -1.69
CA PRO A 114 -0.36 -22.42 -2.03
C PRO A 114 0.07 -21.49 -3.18
N ILE A 115 1.33 -21.11 -3.19
CA ILE A 115 1.92 -20.38 -4.32
C ILE A 115 2.12 -21.38 -5.47
N GLU A 116 1.23 -21.34 -6.45
CA GLU A 116 1.23 -22.33 -7.56
C GLU A 116 2.35 -22.10 -8.57
N ASN A 117 2.88 -20.88 -8.70
CA ASN A 117 3.91 -20.56 -9.69
C ASN A 117 4.92 -19.54 -9.15
N ALA A 118 6.17 -19.99 -8.98
CA ALA A 118 7.26 -19.14 -8.51
C ALA A 118 7.77 -18.14 -9.58
N ARG A 119 7.48 -18.38 -10.88
CA ARG A 119 7.97 -17.55 -12.00
C ARG A 119 7.63 -16.07 -11.88
N PRO A 120 6.39 -15.64 -11.60
CA PRO A 120 6.08 -14.21 -11.50
C PRO A 120 6.86 -13.51 -10.37
N LEU A 121 7.02 -14.18 -9.23
CA LEU A 121 7.79 -13.66 -8.11
C LEU A 121 9.28 -13.53 -8.46
N LEU A 122 9.85 -14.56 -9.07
CA LEU A 122 11.25 -14.58 -9.50
C LEU A 122 11.52 -13.49 -10.56
N LEU A 123 10.65 -13.33 -11.56
CA LEU A 123 10.75 -12.24 -12.54
C LEU A 123 10.67 -10.85 -11.87
N GLY A 124 9.82 -10.69 -10.86
CA GLY A 124 9.73 -9.48 -10.07
C GLY A 124 11.03 -9.16 -9.35
N ASN A 125 11.61 -10.14 -8.66
CA ASN A 125 12.88 -9.99 -7.96
C ASN A 125 14.04 -9.66 -8.91
N ILE A 126 14.10 -10.31 -10.07
CA ILE A 126 15.11 -10.04 -11.10
C ILE A 126 14.91 -8.64 -11.70
N ALA A 127 13.68 -8.20 -11.94
CA ALA A 127 13.41 -6.86 -12.43
C ALA A 127 13.81 -5.77 -11.41
N ASN A 128 13.61 -6.00 -10.10
CA ASN A 128 14.11 -5.12 -9.05
C ASN A 128 15.64 -5.04 -9.09
N LEU A 129 16.33 -6.17 -9.19
CA LEU A 129 17.79 -6.17 -9.36
C LEU A 129 18.24 -5.37 -10.60
N PHE A 130 17.51 -5.46 -11.71
CA PHE A 130 17.83 -4.65 -12.90
C PHE A 130 17.65 -3.16 -12.64
N LEU A 131 16.59 -2.76 -11.94
CA LEU A 131 16.39 -1.37 -11.55
C LEU A 131 17.57 -0.87 -10.69
N ASP A 132 17.97 -1.65 -9.69
CA ASP A 132 19.09 -1.33 -8.80
C ASP A 132 20.39 -1.09 -9.62
N GLU A 133 20.71 -2.01 -10.54
CA GLU A 133 21.90 -1.88 -11.39
C GLU A 133 21.85 -0.63 -12.27
N TRP A 134 20.70 -0.27 -12.82
CA TRP A 134 20.53 0.94 -13.63
C TRP A 134 20.62 2.23 -12.81
N ILE A 135 20.05 2.24 -11.62
CA ILE A 135 20.08 3.42 -10.73
C ILE A 135 21.48 3.66 -10.18
N TYR A 136 22.16 2.60 -9.74
CA TYR A 136 23.51 2.71 -9.17
C TYR A 136 24.64 2.68 -10.21
N ALA A 137 24.31 2.64 -11.50
CA ALA A 137 25.32 2.70 -12.55
C ALA A 137 26.13 4.01 -12.49
N ASP A 138 27.39 3.91 -12.11
CA ASP A 138 28.33 5.03 -12.05
C ASP A 138 29.32 4.94 -13.20
N GLY A 139 29.07 5.70 -14.26
CA GLY A 139 29.94 5.85 -15.42
C GLY A 139 30.00 4.65 -16.39
N HIS A 140 29.48 3.48 -16.03
CA HIS A 140 29.41 2.29 -16.89
C HIS A 140 27.98 1.79 -16.99
N LEU A 141 27.50 1.61 -18.23
CA LEU A 141 26.17 1.03 -18.46
C LEU A 141 26.15 -0.43 -17.99
N PRO A 142 25.09 -0.86 -17.27
CA PRO A 142 24.91 -2.25 -16.88
C PRO A 142 24.92 -3.19 -18.08
N ASP A 143 25.61 -4.32 -17.95
CA ASP A 143 25.61 -5.39 -18.94
C ASP A 143 24.63 -6.47 -18.53
N TYR A 144 23.74 -6.87 -19.46
CA TYR A 144 22.69 -7.86 -19.19
C TYR A 144 23.26 -9.20 -18.67
N ARG A 145 24.33 -9.71 -19.31
CA ARG A 145 24.93 -11.00 -18.91
C ARG A 145 25.54 -10.93 -17.52
N ALA A 146 26.25 -9.85 -17.22
CA ALA A 146 26.85 -9.65 -15.90
C ALA A 146 25.75 -9.51 -14.82
N THR A 147 24.69 -8.78 -15.11
CA THR A 147 23.57 -8.61 -14.17
C THR A 147 22.80 -9.92 -13.98
N MET A 148 22.56 -10.71 -15.02
CA MET A 148 21.97 -12.05 -14.88
C MET A 148 22.85 -13.00 -14.07
N GLN A 149 24.20 -12.90 -14.17
CA GLN A 149 25.08 -13.67 -13.29
C GLN A 149 24.93 -13.27 -11.82
N LYS A 150 24.67 -12.00 -11.52
CA LYS A 150 24.33 -11.56 -10.15
C LYS A 150 22.98 -12.16 -9.71
N ALA A 151 21.97 -12.15 -10.57
CA ALA A 151 20.67 -12.78 -10.29
C ALA A 151 20.79 -14.27 -9.95
N PHE A 152 21.59 -15.04 -10.69
CA PHE A 152 21.86 -16.44 -10.38
C PHE A 152 22.51 -16.66 -9.01
N ARG A 153 23.34 -15.74 -8.58
CA ARG A 153 23.99 -15.82 -7.25
C ARG A 153 23.06 -15.37 -6.13
N GLN A 154 22.14 -14.45 -6.40
CA GLN A 154 21.25 -13.85 -5.41
C GLN A 154 20.01 -14.71 -5.17
N TYR A 155 19.49 -15.37 -6.21
CA TYR A 155 18.24 -16.15 -6.21
C TYR A 155 18.41 -17.63 -6.57
N PRO A 156 19.43 -18.35 -6.03
CA PRO A 156 19.71 -19.72 -6.48
C PRO A 156 18.59 -20.70 -6.09
N VAL A 157 17.92 -20.49 -4.96
CA VAL A 157 16.84 -21.35 -4.47
C VAL A 157 15.58 -21.14 -5.30
N GLU A 158 15.22 -19.87 -5.54
CA GLU A 158 14.04 -19.49 -6.34
C GLU A 158 14.18 -19.95 -7.78
N LEU A 159 15.38 -19.86 -8.36
CA LEU A 159 15.68 -20.39 -9.69
C LEU A 159 15.53 -21.92 -9.73
N ALA A 160 16.08 -22.62 -8.72
CA ALA A 160 15.99 -24.07 -8.65
C ALA A 160 14.54 -24.57 -8.41
N ALA A 161 13.72 -23.77 -7.70
CA ALA A 161 12.33 -24.09 -7.42
C ALA A 161 11.37 -23.68 -8.57
N CYS A 162 11.84 -22.96 -9.58
CA CYS A 162 11.03 -22.52 -10.70
C CYS A 162 10.84 -23.66 -11.72
N GLU A 163 9.70 -24.34 -11.67
CA GLU A 163 9.38 -25.47 -12.55
C GLU A 163 9.45 -25.12 -14.05
N ASP A 164 9.16 -23.88 -14.41
CA ASP A 164 9.24 -23.42 -15.80
C ASP A 164 10.66 -23.51 -16.37
N LEU A 165 11.70 -23.47 -15.53
CA LEU A 165 13.10 -23.64 -15.97
C LEU A 165 13.49 -25.11 -16.27
N LEU A 166 12.62 -26.07 -15.97
CA LEU A 166 12.81 -27.48 -16.31
C LEU A 166 12.34 -27.83 -17.73
N ASP A 167 11.58 -26.95 -18.36
CA ASP A 167 11.08 -27.11 -19.73
C ASP A 167 11.83 -26.13 -20.66
N ALA A 168 12.48 -26.67 -21.69
CA ALA A 168 13.35 -25.86 -22.58
C ALA A 168 12.64 -24.69 -23.29
N GLN A 169 11.33 -24.84 -23.60
CA GLN A 169 10.58 -23.75 -24.24
C GLN A 169 10.20 -22.67 -23.23
N LYS A 170 9.80 -23.07 -22.03
CA LYS A 170 9.46 -22.14 -20.95
C LYS A 170 10.70 -21.46 -20.39
N GLU A 171 11.82 -22.17 -20.29
CA GLU A 171 13.13 -21.60 -19.92
C GLU A 171 13.52 -20.49 -20.89
N LYS A 172 13.45 -20.75 -22.20
CA LYS A 172 13.73 -19.73 -23.21
C LYS A 172 12.81 -18.52 -23.03
N ALA A 173 11.51 -18.74 -22.88
CA ALA A 173 10.54 -17.67 -22.68
C ALA A 173 10.80 -16.87 -21.38
N PHE A 174 11.31 -17.52 -20.33
CA PHE A 174 11.71 -16.84 -19.10
C PHE A 174 12.90 -15.88 -19.33
N PHE A 175 13.94 -16.33 -20.03
CA PHE A 175 15.09 -15.48 -20.32
C PHE A 175 14.77 -14.39 -21.34
N ASP A 176 13.88 -14.64 -22.29
CA ASP A 176 13.36 -13.62 -23.21
C ASP A 176 12.58 -12.52 -22.41
N ASP A 177 11.77 -12.90 -21.41
CA ASP A 177 11.09 -11.97 -20.50
C ASP A 177 12.14 -11.18 -19.67
N CYS A 178 13.15 -11.83 -19.11
CA CYS A 178 14.21 -11.13 -18.35
C CYS A 178 14.93 -10.12 -19.25
N ARG A 179 15.23 -10.46 -20.48
CA ARG A 179 15.87 -9.55 -21.43
C ARG A 179 14.99 -8.35 -21.73
N MET A 180 13.72 -8.58 -22.00
CA MET A 180 12.74 -7.52 -22.22
C MET A 180 12.66 -6.55 -21.03
N HIS A 181 12.58 -7.07 -19.79
CA HIS A 181 12.56 -6.22 -18.61
C HIS A 181 13.83 -5.40 -18.44
N PHE A 182 14.99 -5.98 -18.72
CA PHE A 182 16.27 -5.28 -18.68
C PHE A 182 16.33 -4.13 -19.68
N ASP A 183 15.95 -4.39 -20.95
CA ASP A 183 15.98 -3.38 -22.01
C ASP A 183 14.96 -2.26 -21.77
N HIS A 184 13.76 -2.58 -21.27
CA HIS A 184 12.74 -1.57 -20.94
C HIS A 184 13.13 -0.71 -19.73
N LEU A 185 13.76 -1.30 -18.71
CA LEU A 185 14.29 -0.53 -17.57
C LEU A 185 15.46 0.36 -18.00
N SER A 186 16.31 -0.14 -18.90
CA SER A 186 17.35 0.69 -19.54
C SER A 186 16.77 1.95 -20.17
N ASP A 187 15.77 1.78 -21.02
CA ASP A 187 15.09 2.88 -21.70
C ASP A 187 14.43 3.85 -20.70
N THR A 188 13.74 3.30 -19.70
CA THR A 188 13.07 4.10 -18.67
C THR A 188 14.06 4.96 -17.88
N VAL A 189 15.15 4.38 -17.39
CA VAL A 189 16.12 5.11 -16.55
C VAL A 189 16.98 6.09 -17.37
N GLN A 190 17.32 5.74 -18.62
CA GLN A 190 18.17 6.60 -19.45
C GLN A 190 17.42 7.73 -20.15
N HIS A 191 16.13 7.55 -20.45
CA HIS A 191 15.38 8.50 -21.25
C HIS A 191 14.16 9.04 -20.54
N THR A 192 13.28 8.16 -20.00
CA THR A 192 12.01 8.60 -19.39
C THR A 192 12.25 9.40 -18.12
N PHE A 193 13.23 9.07 -17.30
CA PHE A 193 13.52 9.80 -16.05
C PHE A 193 13.92 11.25 -16.32
N ASP A 194 14.63 11.53 -17.40
CA ASP A 194 15.09 12.87 -17.77
C ASP A 194 13.99 13.74 -18.40
N GLU A 195 12.84 13.16 -18.77
CA GLU A 195 11.74 13.92 -19.35
C GLU A 195 11.28 15.02 -18.38
N ALA A 196 11.02 16.22 -18.93
CA ALA A 196 10.61 17.39 -18.16
C ALA A 196 9.32 17.18 -17.33
N VAL A 197 8.49 16.20 -17.72
CA VAL A 197 7.27 15.82 -16.99
C VAL A 197 7.59 15.07 -15.69
N TYR A 198 8.60 14.19 -15.70
CA TYR A 198 8.94 13.34 -14.58
C TYR A 198 10.00 13.97 -13.68
N ARG A 199 11.06 14.50 -14.24
CA ARG A 199 12.19 15.15 -13.54
C ARG A 199 12.71 14.27 -12.40
N LEU A 200 13.06 13.03 -12.71
CA LEU A 200 13.60 12.08 -11.76
C LEU A 200 15.12 12.11 -11.81
N ASP A 201 15.76 12.32 -10.68
CA ASP A 201 17.20 12.28 -10.56
C ASP A 201 17.62 10.93 -9.93
N LYS A 202 18.29 10.09 -10.72
CA LYS A 202 18.78 8.80 -10.21
C LYS A 202 19.81 8.94 -9.10
N SER A 203 20.57 10.05 -9.04
CA SER A 203 21.55 10.30 -7.98
C SER A 203 20.89 10.60 -6.63
N ASP A 204 19.61 11.00 -6.64
CA ASP A 204 18.79 11.28 -5.46
C ASP A 204 17.82 10.13 -5.13
N ALA A 205 18.04 8.97 -5.73
CA ALA A 205 17.20 7.79 -5.53
C ALA A 205 17.45 7.14 -4.16
N VAL A 206 16.37 6.67 -3.55
CA VAL A 206 16.36 5.73 -2.43
C VAL A 206 15.62 4.50 -2.90
N LEU A 207 16.31 3.35 -2.95
CA LEU A 207 15.75 2.08 -3.39
C LEU A 207 15.26 1.26 -2.20
N GLU A 208 14.16 0.59 -2.40
CA GLU A 208 13.51 -0.30 -1.44
C GLU A 208 13.33 0.28 -0.02
N PRO A 209 12.95 1.58 0.16
CA PRO A 209 12.70 2.10 1.49
C PRO A 209 11.52 1.38 2.15
N SER A 210 11.73 0.92 3.38
CA SER A 210 10.72 0.23 4.18
C SER A 210 10.06 1.19 5.17
N TYR A 211 8.75 1.07 5.31
CA TYR A 211 7.94 1.93 6.15
C TYR A 211 7.07 1.15 7.13
N ILE A 212 6.98 1.68 8.33
CA ILE A 212 5.97 1.31 9.33
C ILE A 212 5.11 2.54 9.56
N CYS A 213 3.82 2.43 9.27
CA CYS A 213 2.83 3.49 9.46
C CYS A 213 1.82 3.07 10.53
N GLU A 214 2.24 3.15 11.79
CA GLU A 214 1.36 2.84 12.93
C GLU A 214 0.09 3.72 12.92
N PRO A 215 0.12 5.02 12.54
CA PRO A 215 -1.13 5.79 12.45
C PRO A 215 -2.23 5.09 11.65
N LEU A 216 -1.90 4.41 10.57
CA LEU A 216 -2.84 3.68 9.71
C LEU A 216 -2.86 2.16 9.96
N GLY A 217 -1.97 1.65 10.81
CA GLY A 217 -1.85 0.21 11.06
C GLY A 217 -1.39 -0.58 9.83
N ILE A 218 -0.48 -0.04 9.03
CA ILE A 218 0.04 -0.66 7.81
C ILE A 218 1.55 -0.56 7.73
N GLN A 219 2.15 -1.45 6.96
CA GLN A 219 3.59 -1.46 6.67
C GLN A 219 3.85 -1.91 5.24
N GLY A 220 5.03 -1.56 4.71
CA GLY A 220 5.40 -2.01 3.37
C GLY A 220 6.76 -1.48 2.93
N ARG A 221 7.20 -1.96 1.77
CA ARG A 221 8.44 -1.56 1.13
C ARG A 221 8.13 -1.06 -0.28
N LEU A 222 8.54 0.16 -0.57
CA LEU A 222 8.37 0.81 -1.85
C LEU A 222 9.59 0.50 -2.74
N ASP A 223 9.45 0.41 -4.05
CA ASP A 223 10.58 0.04 -4.92
C ASP A 223 11.55 1.20 -5.13
N TYR A 224 11.04 2.41 -5.36
CA TYR A 224 11.85 3.59 -5.65
C TYR A 224 11.25 4.86 -5.07
N MET A 225 12.08 5.74 -4.53
CA MET A 225 11.66 7.05 -4.05
C MET A 225 12.79 8.08 -4.27
N GLN A 226 12.43 9.33 -4.59
CA GLN A 226 13.34 10.47 -4.49
C GLN A 226 13.54 10.82 -3.00
N ARG A 227 14.76 11.20 -2.62
CA ARG A 227 15.12 11.51 -1.22
C ARG A 227 14.25 12.59 -0.59
N ASP A 228 13.79 13.56 -1.39
CA ASP A 228 12.87 14.62 -0.95
C ASP A 228 11.41 14.15 -0.80
N MET A 229 11.13 12.86 -1.06
CA MET A 229 9.81 12.23 -1.04
C MET A 229 8.78 12.84 -2.00
N SER A 230 9.20 13.70 -2.91
CA SER A 230 8.31 14.35 -3.88
C SER A 230 7.82 13.40 -4.96
N CYS A 231 8.58 12.36 -5.25
CA CYS A 231 8.28 11.38 -6.28
C CYS A 231 8.64 9.97 -5.81
N PHE A 232 7.80 9.02 -6.13
CA PHE A 232 8.05 7.60 -5.88
C PHE A 232 7.39 6.71 -6.94
N ILE A 233 7.95 5.53 -7.09
CA ILE A 233 7.55 4.56 -8.11
C ILE A 233 7.34 3.21 -7.44
N GLU A 234 6.23 2.59 -7.74
CA GLU A 234 5.97 1.18 -7.49
C GLU A 234 6.12 0.42 -8.81
N MET A 235 6.98 -0.57 -8.82
CA MET A 235 7.30 -1.33 -10.02
C MET A 235 6.51 -2.64 -10.11
N LYS A 236 6.10 -3.01 -11.31
CA LYS A 236 5.38 -4.27 -11.59
C LYS A 236 5.95 -4.95 -12.81
N SER A 237 6.42 -6.20 -12.65
CA SER A 237 6.88 -7.06 -13.74
C SER A 237 5.74 -7.77 -14.47
N GLY A 238 4.54 -7.79 -13.88
CA GLY A 238 3.35 -8.39 -14.46
C GLY A 238 2.73 -7.56 -15.59
N LYS A 239 1.64 -8.10 -16.16
CA LYS A 239 0.82 -7.38 -17.14
C LYS A 239 -0.10 -6.39 -16.43
N ALA A 240 -0.33 -5.26 -17.06
CA ALA A 240 -1.45 -4.37 -16.73
C ALA A 240 -2.74 -4.86 -17.40
N ASP A 241 -3.87 -4.18 -17.15
CA ASP A 241 -5.11 -4.45 -17.86
C ASP A 241 -5.05 -3.84 -19.26
N GLU A 242 -5.54 -4.58 -20.27
CA GLU A 242 -5.61 -4.12 -21.65
C GLU A 242 -7.05 -3.65 -21.95
N TYR A 243 -7.18 -2.41 -22.42
CA TYR A 243 -8.44 -1.93 -22.95
C TYR A 243 -8.48 -2.17 -24.46
N SER A 244 -9.51 -2.87 -24.96
CA SER A 244 -9.65 -3.30 -26.35
C SER A 244 -9.71 -2.16 -27.38
N ASP A 245 -9.86 -0.91 -26.94
CA ASP A 245 -10.24 0.19 -27.83
C ASP A 245 -9.16 1.25 -28.03
N LYS A 246 -7.91 0.97 -28.09
CA LYS A 246 -6.84 1.92 -28.54
C LYS A 246 -5.44 1.61 -27.99
N ASN A 247 -5.04 0.39 -27.77
CA ASN A 247 -3.70 0.08 -27.22
C ASN A 247 -3.41 0.82 -25.88
N LYS A 248 -4.43 1.09 -25.09
CA LYS A 248 -4.29 1.75 -23.79
C LYS A 248 -4.15 0.68 -22.72
N VAL A 249 -3.00 0.68 -22.10
CA VAL A 249 -2.73 -0.12 -20.91
C VAL A 249 -3.25 0.67 -19.71
N LEU A 250 -4.01 0.00 -18.84
CA LEU A 250 -4.51 0.58 -17.59
C LEU A 250 -3.91 -0.15 -16.39
N PRO A 251 -3.54 0.58 -15.34
CA PRO A 251 -3.11 -0.05 -14.10
C PRO A 251 -4.21 -0.94 -13.51
N LYS A 252 -3.83 -2.15 -13.06
CA LYS A 252 -4.71 -3.00 -12.28
C LYS A 252 -5.13 -2.32 -10.99
N GLU A 253 -6.35 -2.59 -10.53
CA GLU A 253 -6.90 -1.95 -9.34
C GLU A 253 -6.06 -2.23 -8.08
N ASN A 254 -5.59 -3.46 -7.88
CA ASN A 254 -4.69 -3.78 -6.77
C ASN A 254 -3.39 -2.97 -6.80
N ASN A 255 -2.76 -2.80 -7.96
CA ASN A 255 -1.53 -2.01 -8.09
C ASN A 255 -1.80 -0.52 -7.79
N ARG A 256 -2.95 -0.01 -8.25
CA ARG A 256 -3.38 1.35 -7.95
C ARG A 256 -3.62 1.55 -6.45
N VAL A 257 -4.28 0.60 -5.79
CA VAL A 257 -4.52 0.62 -4.34
C VAL A 257 -3.21 0.60 -3.57
N GLN A 258 -2.23 -0.19 -3.98
CA GLN A 258 -0.91 -0.22 -3.35
C GLN A 258 -0.25 1.16 -3.36
N MET A 259 -0.29 1.86 -4.50
CA MET A 259 0.21 3.25 -4.60
C MET A 259 -0.52 4.21 -3.67
N LEU A 260 -1.87 4.08 -3.55
CA LEU A 260 -2.66 4.91 -2.64
C LEU A 260 -2.20 4.77 -1.19
N LEU A 261 -1.91 3.55 -0.79
CA LEU A 261 -1.46 3.27 0.57
C LEU A 261 -0.06 3.86 0.82
N TYR A 262 0.86 3.79 -0.14
CA TYR A 262 2.16 4.46 0.01
C TYR A 262 2.04 5.98 0.09
N MET A 263 1.13 6.59 -0.67
CA MET A 263 0.84 8.03 -0.52
C MET A 263 0.39 8.36 0.91
N ALA A 264 -0.52 7.56 1.45
CA ALA A 264 -1.01 7.75 2.81
C ALA A 264 0.10 7.51 3.86
N VAL A 265 0.97 6.53 3.64
CA VAL A 265 2.14 6.29 4.49
C VAL A 265 3.05 7.53 4.54
N LEU A 266 3.40 8.09 3.39
CA LEU A 266 4.25 9.29 3.33
C LEU A 266 3.57 10.50 3.99
N GLU A 267 2.26 10.64 3.84
CA GLU A 267 1.50 11.70 4.50
C GLU A 267 1.49 11.54 6.03
N PHE A 268 1.10 10.37 6.54
CA PHE A 268 0.87 10.18 7.96
C PHE A 268 2.12 9.84 8.78
N SER A 269 3.13 9.22 8.18
CA SER A 269 4.38 8.88 8.88
C SER A 269 5.50 9.87 8.64
N MET A 270 5.58 10.45 7.43
CA MET A 270 6.69 11.31 7.03
C MET A 270 6.32 12.79 6.93
N ASN A 271 5.05 13.15 7.21
CA ASN A 271 4.52 14.50 7.06
C ASN A 271 4.71 15.11 5.65
N CYS A 272 4.72 14.26 4.61
CA CYS A 272 4.76 14.71 3.23
C CYS A 272 3.32 14.85 2.69
N PRO A 273 2.80 16.07 2.50
CA PRO A 273 1.43 16.27 2.03
C PRO A 273 1.19 15.63 0.66
N HIS A 274 0.07 14.94 0.50
CA HIS A 274 -0.25 14.20 -0.74
C HIS A 274 -0.31 15.11 -1.99
N GLU A 275 -0.63 16.39 -1.83
CA GLU A 275 -0.64 17.36 -2.94
C GLU A 275 0.77 17.61 -3.51
N LYS A 276 1.82 17.35 -2.73
CA LYS A 276 3.22 17.48 -3.14
C LYS A 276 3.80 16.20 -3.72
N GLN A 277 3.10 15.09 -3.56
CA GLN A 277 3.57 13.78 -3.99
C GLN A 277 3.25 13.53 -5.47
N ARG A 278 4.17 12.90 -6.17
CA ARG A 278 4.04 12.45 -7.55
C ARG A 278 4.24 10.93 -7.61
N PRO A 279 3.18 10.16 -7.38
CA PRO A 279 3.24 8.70 -7.41
C PRO A 279 3.13 8.17 -8.84
N TYR A 280 3.98 7.20 -9.17
CA TYR A 280 3.95 6.51 -10.45
C TYR A 280 3.95 5.00 -10.29
N LEU A 281 3.22 4.31 -11.19
CA LEU A 281 3.34 2.88 -11.43
C LEU A 281 4.21 2.65 -12.66
N LEU A 282 5.23 1.82 -12.52
CA LEU A 282 6.09 1.40 -13.63
C LEU A 282 5.82 -0.08 -13.95
N TYR A 283 5.20 -0.33 -15.08
CA TYR A 283 5.12 -1.68 -15.61
C TYR A 283 6.33 -1.94 -16.50
N THR A 284 7.23 -2.82 -16.06
CA THR A 284 8.49 -3.10 -16.79
C THR A 284 8.27 -3.83 -18.12
N ARG A 285 7.08 -4.37 -18.35
CA ARG A 285 6.67 -4.88 -19.69
C ARG A 285 6.39 -3.77 -20.68
N TYR A 286 6.10 -2.56 -20.20
CA TYR A 286 5.80 -1.40 -21.00
C TYR A 286 6.62 -0.24 -20.45
N PRO A 287 7.59 0.34 -21.17
CA PRO A 287 8.48 1.38 -20.62
C PRO A 287 7.72 2.71 -20.38
N LEU A 288 6.69 2.66 -19.55
CA LEU A 288 5.76 3.75 -19.28
C LEU A 288 5.55 3.94 -17.78
N LEU A 289 5.63 5.18 -17.34
CA LEU A 289 5.27 5.63 -16.00
C LEU A 289 3.81 6.10 -15.98
N TYR A 290 2.98 5.44 -15.18
CA TYR A 290 1.57 5.79 -15.01
C TYR A 290 1.40 6.64 -13.76
N PRO A 291 0.93 7.90 -13.88
CA PRO A 291 0.63 8.71 -12.70
C PRO A 291 -0.56 8.12 -11.94
N ALA A 292 -0.40 7.86 -10.67
CA ALA A 292 -1.50 7.45 -9.82
C ALA A 292 -2.28 8.68 -9.36
N ARG A 293 -3.53 8.79 -9.82
CA ARG A 293 -4.48 9.81 -9.35
C ARG A 293 -5.35 9.20 -8.27
N THR A 294 -5.49 9.90 -7.15
CA THR A 294 -6.20 9.37 -6.01
C THR A 294 -7.09 10.40 -5.34
N THR A 295 -8.06 9.90 -4.59
CA THR A 295 -8.84 10.69 -3.64
C THR A 295 -8.71 10.08 -2.25
N TRP A 296 -8.74 10.92 -1.20
CA TRP A 296 -8.73 10.44 0.17
C TRP A 296 -9.89 9.49 0.49
N ALA A 297 -11.03 9.63 -0.18
CA ALA A 297 -12.14 8.69 -0.07
C ALA A 297 -11.73 7.26 -0.44
N GLN A 298 -10.87 7.10 -1.46
CA GLN A 298 -10.37 5.76 -1.82
C GLN A 298 -9.42 5.21 -0.76
N VAL A 299 -8.54 6.03 -0.19
CA VAL A 299 -7.67 5.62 0.94
C VAL A 299 -8.53 5.20 2.13
N ARG A 300 -9.56 5.99 2.50
CA ARG A 300 -10.49 5.63 3.59
C ARG A 300 -11.18 4.29 3.35
N LYS A 301 -11.61 3.99 2.11
CA LYS A 301 -12.19 2.68 1.77
C LYS A 301 -11.21 1.53 2.02
N VAL A 302 -9.93 1.71 1.70
CA VAL A 302 -8.92 0.67 1.95
C VAL A 302 -8.68 0.48 3.45
N ILE A 303 -8.59 1.55 4.21
CA ILE A 303 -8.45 1.47 5.68
C ILE A 303 -9.71 0.89 6.33
N ALA A 304 -10.88 1.19 5.79
CA ALA A 304 -12.14 0.57 6.22
C ALA A 304 -12.14 -0.96 5.96
N LEU A 305 -11.63 -1.41 4.81
CA LEU A 305 -11.42 -2.84 4.53
C LEU A 305 -10.42 -3.47 5.51
N ARG A 306 -9.30 -2.77 5.79
CA ARG A 306 -8.30 -3.18 6.78
C ARG A 306 -8.95 -3.39 8.14
N ASN A 307 -9.78 -2.47 8.61
CA ASN A 307 -10.49 -2.59 9.89
C ASN A 307 -11.39 -3.83 9.94
N ARG A 308 -12.06 -4.17 8.84
CA ARG A 308 -12.90 -5.39 8.75
C ARG A 308 -12.07 -6.66 8.86
N ILE A 309 -10.89 -6.70 8.25
CA ILE A 309 -9.97 -7.84 8.34
C ILE A 309 -9.50 -7.99 9.79
N VAL A 310 -9.03 -6.89 10.40
CA VAL A 310 -8.56 -6.89 11.79
C VAL A 310 -9.67 -7.33 12.75
N ALA A 311 -10.88 -6.78 12.59
CA ALA A 311 -12.02 -7.19 13.42
C ALA A 311 -12.32 -8.70 13.28
N SER A 312 -12.18 -9.27 12.10
CA SER A 312 -12.38 -10.71 11.88
C SER A 312 -11.29 -11.56 12.55
N GLU A 313 -10.03 -11.13 12.49
CA GLU A 313 -8.92 -11.85 13.12
C GLU A 313 -8.97 -11.77 14.64
N TYR A 314 -9.19 -10.58 15.21
CA TYR A 314 -9.31 -10.41 16.66
C TYR A 314 -10.58 -11.05 17.21
N GLY A 315 -11.70 -10.94 16.52
CA GLY A 315 -12.95 -11.58 16.92
C GLY A 315 -12.81 -13.09 17.00
N ALA A 316 -12.14 -13.71 16.05
CA ALA A 316 -11.85 -15.16 16.10
C ALA A 316 -10.94 -15.55 17.29
N GLN A 317 -9.97 -14.71 17.64
CA GLN A 317 -9.10 -14.95 18.79
C GLN A 317 -9.85 -14.81 20.12
N MET A 318 -10.70 -13.80 20.27
CA MET A 318 -11.48 -13.58 21.48
C MET A 318 -12.52 -14.68 21.74
N HIS A 319 -13.25 -15.10 20.72
CA HIS A 319 -14.20 -16.22 20.85
C HIS A 319 -13.53 -17.55 21.19
N ASN A 320 -12.31 -17.79 20.73
CA ASN A 320 -11.54 -18.99 21.10
C ASN A 320 -11.09 -18.96 22.58
N HIS A 321 -10.84 -17.79 23.15
CA HIS A 321 -10.47 -17.66 24.56
C HIS A 321 -11.66 -17.88 25.49
N GLU A 322 -12.85 -17.41 25.14
CA GLU A 322 -14.08 -17.62 25.93
C GLU A 322 -14.52 -19.08 25.93
N SER A 323 -14.30 -19.83 24.85
CA SER A 323 -14.66 -21.25 24.76
C SER A 323 -13.71 -22.20 25.51
N TYR A 324 -12.57 -21.74 25.97
CA TYR A 324 -11.62 -22.54 26.78
C TYR A 324 -11.72 -22.27 28.27
N THR A 325 -12.54 -21.34 28.71
CA THR A 325 -12.75 -20.98 30.13
C THR A 325 -14.09 -21.46 30.69
N GLU A 326 -14.96 -22.12 29.92
CA GLU A 326 -16.09 -22.91 30.34
C GLU A 326 -15.78 -24.43 30.29
#